data_9574a0f0d979e6fb3216adfe22afc985
#
_entry.id   9574a0f0d979e6fb3216adfe22afc985
#
_cell.length_a   1.000
_cell.length_b   1.000
_cell.length_c   1.000
_cell.angle_alpha   90.00
_cell.angle_beta   90.00
_cell.angle_gamma   90.00
#
_symmetry.space_group_name_H-M   'P 1'
#
loop_
_entity.id
_entity.type
_entity.pdbx_description
1 polymer ?
#
loop_
_entity_poly.entity_id
_entity_poly.type
_entity_poly.pdbx_seq_one_letter_code
_entity_poly.pdbx_strand_id
1 'polypeptide(L)'
;MKPLENTIPALNTAAICERLKQVRIQVCGTRGQSHFAALLHLSPSTYNYYEKGRIPPVDVLDRAARVTGVPLLWLIRGEPTDFSLESLKKIDVPAGSDAGMVSANGTAGV
;
A
#
# COMPACT_ATOMS: atom_id res chain seq x y z
N MET A 1 -24.68 -29.88 -7.55
CA MET A 1 -24.89 -28.48 -7.37
C MET A 1 -23.61 -27.71 -7.67
N LYS A 2 -23.74 -26.54 -8.24
CA LYS A 2 -22.61 -25.74 -8.63
C LYS A 2 -21.92 -25.14 -7.41
N PRO A 3 -20.61 -25.27 -7.26
CA PRO A 3 -19.93 -24.63 -6.15
C PRO A 3 -20.01 -23.10 -6.25
N LEU A 4 -19.97 -22.44 -5.09
CA LEU A 4 -20.06 -20.99 -5.04
C LEU A 4 -18.85 -20.32 -5.71
N GLU A 5 -17.69 -20.97 -5.70
CA GLU A 5 -16.52 -20.37 -6.32
C GLU A 5 -16.70 -20.14 -7.82
N ASN A 6 -17.69 -20.79 -8.45
CA ASN A 6 -17.98 -20.55 -9.86
C ASN A 6 -18.70 -19.24 -10.08
N THR A 7 -19.25 -18.63 -9.03
CA THR A 7 -19.96 -17.36 -9.15
C THR A 7 -19.22 -16.21 -8.46
N ILE A 8 -18.25 -16.52 -7.60
CA ILE A 8 -17.51 -15.52 -6.86
C ILE A 8 -16.04 -15.64 -7.26
N PRO A 9 -15.51 -14.64 -7.99
CA PRO A 9 -14.12 -14.71 -8.40
C PRO A 9 -13.19 -14.75 -7.20
N ALA A 10 -12.16 -15.57 -7.27
CA ALA A 10 -11.14 -15.61 -6.24
C ALA A 10 -10.33 -14.32 -6.25
N LEU A 11 -9.81 -13.94 -5.09
CA LEU A 11 -8.90 -12.80 -5.01
C LEU A 11 -7.56 -13.17 -5.62
N ASN A 12 -6.95 -12.19 -6.28
CA ASN A 12 -5.65 -12.37 -6.90
C ASN A 12 -4.61 -11.67 -6.04
N THR A 13 -3.83 -12.46 -5.29
CA THR A 13 -2.83 -11.91 -4.38
C THR A 13 -1.82 -11.02 -5.09
N ALA A 14 -1.32 -11.47 -6.24
CA ALA A 14 -0.33 -10.69 -6.98
C ALA A 14 -0.90 -9.34 -7.40
N ALA A 15 -2.16 -9.31 -7.80
CA ALA A 15 -2.79 -8.06 -8.21
C ALA A 15 -2.98 -7.13 -7.02
N ILE A 16 -3.33 -7.67 -5.85
CA ILE A 16 -3.48 -6.87 -4.64
C ILE A 16 -2.14 -6.22 -4.29
N CYS A 17 -1.07 -7.00 -4.30
CA CYS A 17 0.26 -6.49 -3.97
C CYS A 17 0.71 -5.44 -4.98
N GLU A 18 0.41 -5.65 -6.26
CA GLU A 18 0.76 -4.68 -7.29
C GLU A 18 -0.03 -3.39 -7.13
N ARG A 19 -1.31 -3.49 -6.81
CA ARG A 19 -2.11 -2.28 -6.59
C ARG A 19 -1.61 -1.49 -5.38
N LEU A 20 -1.23 -2.18 -4.31
CA LEU A 20 -0.65 -1.51 -3.15
C LEU A 20 0.63 -0.77 -3.52
N LYS A 21 1.48 -1.41 -4.32
CA LYS A 21 2.72 -0.78 -4.81
C LYS A 21 2.40 0.46 -5.64
N GLN A 22 1.41 0.38 -6.53
CA GLN A 22 1.03 1.51 -7.36
C GLN A 22 0.53 2.68 -6.52
N VAL A 23 -0.23 2.40 -5.47
CA VAL A 23 -0.68 3.44 -4.54
C VAL A 23 0.53 4.10 -3.88
N ARG A 24 1.46 3.30 -3.40
CA ARG A 24 2.66 3.84 -2.77
C ARG A 24 3.43 4.75 -3.72
N ILE A 25 3.63 4.31 -4.95
CA ILE A 25 4.36 5.12 -5.93
C ILE A 25 3.61 6.43 -6.18
N GLN A 26 2.28 6.37 -6.28
CA GLN A 26 1.50 7.56 -6.52
C GLN A 26 1.59 8.58 -5.39
N VAL A 27 1.55 8.12 -4.14
CA VAL A 27 1.47 9.04 -3.01
C VAL A 27 2.82 9.35 -2.37
N CYS A 28 3.79 8.44 -2.47
CA CYS A 28 5.09 8.61 -1.82
C CYS A 28 6.27 8.57 -2.80
N GLY A 29 6.02 8.23 -4.06
CA GLY A 29 7.08 8.16 -5.06
C GLY A 29 7.77 6.81 -5.10
N THR A 30 8.65 6.66 -6.09
CA THR A 30 9.33 5.38 -6.33
C THR A 30 10.30 5.02 -5.22
N ARG A 31 10.79 6.03 -4.49
CA ARG A 31 11.73 5.81 -3.38
C ARG A 31 11.06 5.94 -2.02
N GLY A 32 9.74 5.98 -1.96
CA GLY A 32 9.03 6.25 -0.74
C GLY A 32 8.66 5.03 0.08
N GLN A 33 9.33 3.89 -0.12
CA GLN A 33 8.96 2.66 0.56
C GLN A 33 9.04 2.76 2.07
N SER A 34 10.14 3.31 2.59
CA SER A 34 10.32 3.42 4.03
C SER A 34 9.31 4.38 4.65
N HIS A 35 9.04 5.49 3.98
CA HIS A 35 8.06 6.44 4.47
C HIS A 35 6.66 5.83 4.47
N PHE A 36 6.31 5.15 3.38
CA PHE A 36 5.01 4.52 3.27
C PHE A 36 4.83 3.43 4.33
N ALA A 37 5.89 2.63 4.56
CA ALA A 37 5.86 1.61 5.61
C ALA A 37 5.58 2.25 6.97
N ALA A 38 6.23 3.37 7.27
CA ALA A 38 6.01 4.05 8.54
C ALA A 38 4.56 4.52 8.68
N LEU A 39 3.97 5.01 7.58
CA LEU A 39 2.57 5.41 7.60
C LEU A 39 1.64 4.24 7.89
N LEU A 40 2.05 3.04 7.51
CA LEU A 40 1.28 1.83 7.76
C LEU A 40 1.65 1.15 9.08
N HIS A 41 2.52 1.77 9.88
CA HIS A 41 3.03 1.24 11.15
C HIS A 41 3.77 -0.08 10.94
N LEU A 42 4.54 -0.16 9.87
CA LEU A 42 5.31 -1.36 9.50
C LEU A 42 6.78 -1.01 9.42
N SER A 43 7.62 -2.02 9.66
CA SER A 43 9.03 -1.88 9.32
C SER A 43 9.19 -1.91 7.80
N PRO A 44 10.26 -1.28 7.27
CA PRO A 44 10.47 -1.33 5.83
C PRO A 44 10.61 -2.75 5.28
N SER A 45 11.22 -3.66 6.02
CA SER A 45 11.38 -5.03 5.55
C SER A 45 10.05 -5.76 5.49
N THR A 46 9.18 -5.55 6.47
CA THR A 46 7.84 -6.16 6.44
C THR A 46 7.04 -5.63 5.26
N TYR A 47 7.05 -4.31 5.05
CA TYR A 47 6.34 -3.74 3.92
C TYR A 47 6.88 -4.28 2.59
N ASN A 48 8.21 -4.43 2.51
CA ASN A 48 8.84 -4.91 1.30
C ASN A 48 8.36 -6.32 0.92
N TYR A 49 8.11 -7.18 1.92
CA TYR A 49 7.54 -8.49 1.64
C TYR A 49 6.21 -8.39 0.92
N TYR A 50 5.39 -7.41 1.30
CA TYR A 50 4.07 -7.25 0.65
C TYR A 50 4.24 -6.84 -0.80
N GLU A 51 5.19 -5.94 -1.10
CA GLU A 51 5.42 -5.56 -2.49
C GLU A 51 6.00 -6.70 -3.31
N LYS A 52 6.63 -7.68 -2.65
CA LYS A 52 7.21 -8.85 -3.33
C LYS A 52 6.22 -10.00 -3.49
N GLY A 53 5.00 -9.85 -3.02
CA GLY A 53 3.97 -10.83 -3.30
C GLY A 53 3.31 -11.49 -2.10
N ARG A 54 3.74 -11.19 -0.87
CA ARG A 54 3.06 -11.72 0.30
C ARG A 54 1.78 -10.94 0.53
N ILE A 55 0.68 -11.65 0.71
CA ILE A 55 -0.61 -10.97 0.91
C ILE A 55 -0.59 -10.17 2.22
N PRO A 56 -0.90 -8.87 2.17
CA PRO A 56 -0.97 -8.07 3.40
C PRO A 56 -2.18 -8.46 4.23
N PRO A 57 -2.07 -8.41 5.56
CA PRO A 57 -3.25 -8.58 6.41
C PRO A 57 -4.30 -7.50 6.13
N VAL A 58 -5.55 -7.81 6.46
CA VAL A 58 -6.64 -6.89 6.15
C VAL A 58 -6.49 -5.56 6.87
N ASP A 59 -5.94 -5.57 8.09
CA ASP A 59 -5.75 -4.33 8.83
C ASP A 59 -4.70 -3.43 8.19
N VAL A 60 -3.69 -4.02 7.53
CA VAL A 60 -2.71 -3.24 6.79
C VAL A 60 -3.37 -2.61 5.56
N LEU A 61 -4.18 -3.37 4.86
CA LEU A 61 -4.90 -2.84 3.70
C LEU A 61 -5.86 -1.72 4.10
N ASP A 62 -6.57 -1.90 5.20
CA ASP A 62 -7.48 -0.88 5.71
C ASP A 62 -6.71 0.39 6.07
N ARG A 63 -5.57 0.25 6.73
CA ARG A 63 -4.75 1.40 7.09
C ARG A 63 -4.25 2.13 5.85
N ALA A 64 -3.82 1.38 4.83
CA ALA A 64 -3.39 1.98 3.57
C ALA A 64 -4.54 2.78 2.93
N ALA A 65 -5.74 2.22 2.94
CA ALA A 65 -6.90 2.92 2.39
C ALA A 65 -7.17 4.22 3.14
N ARG A 66 -7.08 4.19 4.47
CA ARG A 66 -7.36 5.38 5.27
C ARG A 66 -6.30 6.46 5.10
N VAL A 67 -5.03 6.05 5.04
CA VAL A 67 -3.92 7.00 4.93
C VAL A 67 -3.90 7.67 3.56
N THR A 68 -4.19 6.92 2.51
CA THR A 68 -4.04 7.42 1.14
C THR A 68 -5.33 7.90 0.51
N GLY A 69 -6.47 7.46 1.03
CA GLY A 69 -7.77 7.74 0.42
C GLY A 69 -8.14 6.77 -0.69
N VAL A 70 -7.31 5.77 -0.98
CA VAL A 70 -7.67 4.79 -1.99
C VAL A 70 -8.84 3.94 -1.48
N PRO A 71 -9.84 3.64 -2.34
CA PRO A 71 -10.92 2.77 -1.90
C PRO A 71 -10.38 1.39 -1.56
N LEU A 72 -10.78 0.87 -0.40
CA LEU A 72 -10.32 -0.46 0.01
C LEU A 72 -10.71 -1.51 -1.01
N LEU A 73 -11.91 -1.41 -1.56
CA LEU A 73 -12.36 -2.37 -2.54
C LEU A 73 -11.49 -2.34 -3.80
N TRP A 74 -10.98 -1.17 -4.16
CA TRP A 74 -10.06 -1.11 -5.30
C TRP A 74 -8.76 -1.86 -5.00
N LEU A 75 -8.23 -1.73 -3.78
CA LEU A 75 -7.04 -2.49 -3.42
C LEU A 75 -7.27 -3.99 -3.55
N ILE A 76 -8.42 -4.45 -3.10
CA ILE A 76 -8.70 -5.88 -3.01
C ILE A 76 -9.15 -6.45 -4.35
N ARG A 77 -10.03 -5.73 -5.07
CA ARG A 77 -10.67 -6.27 -6.27
C ARG A 77 -10.42 -5.45 -7.52
N GLY A 78 -9.87 -4.24 -7.40
CA GLY A 78 -9.75 -3.35 -8.54
C GLY A 78 -11.06 -2.66 -8.90
N GLU A 79 -11.96 -2.51 -7.96
CA GLU A 79 -13.26 -1.87 -8.17
C GLU A 79 -13.39 -0.67 -7.24
N PRO A 80 -14.09 0.37 -7.65
CA PRO A 80 -14.72 0.56 -8.95
C PRO A 80 -13.69 0.77 -10.05
N THR A 81 -14.06 0.38 -11.27
CA THR A 81 -13.13 0.49 -12.39
C THR A 81 -12.91 1.93 -12.84
N ASP A 82 -13.79 2.84 -12.43
CA ASP A 82 -13.62 4.27 -12.74
C ASP A 82 -12.74 4.99 -11.75
N PHE A 83 -12.23 4.31 -10.71
CA PHE A 83 -11.26 4.93 -9.82
C PHE A 83 -9.95 5.18 -10.56
N SER A 84 -9.36 6.35 -10.31
CA SER A 84 -8.10 6.75 -10.94
C SER A 84 -7.04 6.96 -9.86
N LEU A 85 -5.88 6.33 -10.04
CA LEU A 85 -4.76 6.52 -9.13
C LEU A 85 -4.33 7.98 -9.08
N GLU A 86 -4.45 8.69 -10.19
CA GLU A 86 -4.04 10.09 -10.25
C GLU A 86 -4.89 10.97 -9.34
N SER A 87 -6.05 10.50 -8.91
CA SER A 87 -6.87 11.25 -7.98
C SER A 87 -6.29 11.28 -6.56
N LEU A 88 -5.39 10.40 -6.24
CA LEU A 88 -4.76 10.36 -4.92
C LEU A 88 -3.74 11.47 -4.80
N LYS A 89 -3.78 12.18 -3.67
CA LYS A 89 -2.85 13.28 -3.43
C LYS A 89 -1.52 12.74 -2.93
N LYS A 90 -0.44 13.38 -3.37
CA LYS A 90 0.87 13.02 -2.89
C LYS A 90 1.01 13.34 -1.42
N ILE A 91 1.71 12.47 -0.71
CA ILE A 91 2.03 12.66 0.70
C ILE A 91 3.47 13.15 0.75
N ASP A 92 3.70 14.24 1.49
CA ASP A 92 5.04 14.78 1.61
C ASP A 92 5.97 13.77 2.25
N VAL A 93 7.07 13.48 1.54
CA VAL A 93 8.13 12.63 2.07
C VAL A 93 9.18 13.55 2.63
N PRO A 94 9.48 13.48 3.94
CA PRO A 94 10.46 14.38 4.52
C PRO A 94 11.83 14.27 3.83
N ALA A 95 12.52 15.39 3.72
CA ALA A 95 13.84 15.40 3.12
C ALA A 95 14.74 14.41 3.85
N GLY A 96 15.39 13.54 3.09
CA GLY A 96 16.29 12.56 3.65
C GLY A 96 15.63 11.32 4.19
N SER A 97 14.30 11.22 4.17
CA SER A 97 13.63 10.04 4.72
C SER A 97 13.98 8.77 3.96
N ASP A 98 14.27 8.91 2.69
CA ASP A 98 14.63 7.76 1.87
C ASP A 98 16.08 7.33 2.09
N ALA A 99 16.86 8.14 2.79
CA ALA A 99 18.23 7.78 3.12
C ALA A 99 18.27 6.80 4.29
N GLY A 100 17.30 6.72 4.92
CA GLY A 100 17.24 5.74 5.92
C GLY A 100 16.85 6.17 7.28
N MET A 101 17.44 6.88 7.13
CA MET A 101 17.13 6.94 7.88
C MET A 101 16.80 7.21 8.70
N VAL A 102 16.94 7.53 8.90
CA VAL A 102 16.61 7.87 9.61
C VAL A 102 16.43 8.02 10.43
N SER A 103 16.68 8.26 10.61
CA SER A 103 16.41 8.47 11.37
C SER A 103 16.12 8.60 12.04
N ALA A 104 16.39 8.77 12.12
CA ALA A 104 16.07 8.86 12.76
C ALA A 104 15.69 8.98 13.32
N ASN A 105 16.08 9.14 13.25
CA ASN A 105 15.66 9.26 13.81
C ASN A 105 15.08 9.43 14.21
N GLY A 106 15.40 9.54 14.30
CA GLY A 106 14.95 9.69 14.70
C GLY A 106 14.43 10.13 14.97
N THR A 107 14.64 10.37 14.78
CA THR A 107 14.18 10.67 15.01
C THR A 107 13.62 10.98 15.12
N ALA A 108 13.81 11.23 15.12
CA ALA A 108 13.33 11.35 15.21
C ALA A 108 12.78 11.54 15.29
N GLY A 109 12.96 11.67 15.42
CA GLY A 109 12.48 11.64 15.54
C GLY A 109 11.97 11.76 15.66
N VAL A 110 12.16 11.81 15.74
CA VAL A 110 11.69 11.79 15.72
C VAL A 110 11.52 11.79 15.94
#